data_773df0e90ba75dfa40eb130b6ac1cfa9
#
_entry.id   773df0e90ba75dfa40eb130b6ac1cfa9
#
_cell.length_a   1.000
_cell.length_b   1.000
_cell.length_c   1.000
_cell.angle_alpha   90.00
_cell.angle_beta   90.00
_cell.angle_gamma   90.00
#
_symmetry.space_group_name_H-M   'P 1'
#
loop_
_entity.id
_entity.type
_entity.pdbx_description
1 polymer ?
#
loop_
_entity_poly.entity_id
_entity_poly.type
_entity_poly.pdbx_seq_one_letter_code
_entity_poly.pdbx_strand_id
1 'polypeptide(L)'
;MAPKAPQPCYVLGVGMTKFIKPRGKVDYTELGFEAGIKALLDAQINYDDVEQGVACYCYGDSTCGQRVFYQFGMTRIPIYNVNNNCSTGSTGLFMGRNMIGHGQADCVMVVGFEKMFAGSLQTFFQDRENPTGTSTKIMGETRGFSEAPGAAQLFGNAGREYIEK
;
A
#
# COMPACT_ATOMS: atom_id res chain seq x y z
N MET A 1 -25.05 -19.72 15.25
CA MET A 1 -25.11 -19.75 13.78
C MET A 1 -23.74 -20.13 13.25
N ALA A 2 -23.64 -21.09 12.34
CA ALA A 2 -22.37 -21.37 11.67
C ALA A 2 -21.95 -20.12 10.86
N PRO A 3 -20.65 -19.79 10.81
CA PRO A 3 -20.20 -18.66 10.02
C PRO A 3 -20.58 -18.89 8.55
N LYS A 4 -21.27 -17.91 7.96
CA LYS A 4 -21.66 -17.95 6.55
C LYS A 4 -20.38 -17.93 5.72
N ALA A 5 -20.25 -18.81 4.73
CA ALA A 5 -19.12 -18.81 3.83
C ALA A 5 -18.99 -17.42 3.14
N PRO A 6 -17.77 -16.87 3.01
CA PRO A 6 -17.60 -15.59 2.37
C PRO A 6 -18.11 -15.62 0.92
N GLN A 7 -18.73 -14.53 0.49
CA GLN A 7 -19.18 -14.35 -0.89
C GLN A 7 -17.96 -14.32 -1.85
N PRO A 8 -18.11 -14.75 -3.10
CA PRO A 8 -17.10 -14.56 -4.13
C PRO A 8 -16.78 -13.08 -4.31
N CYS A 9 -15.50 -12.75 -4.50
CA CYS A 9 -15.05 -11.41 -4.79
C CYS A 9 -14.31 -11.41 -6.14
N TYR A 10 -14.65 -10.47 -7.00
CA TYR A 10 -14.10 -10.34 -8.34
C TYR A 10 -13.38 -9.01 -8.50
N VAL A 11 -12.34 -8.99 -9.34
CA VAL A 11 -11.70 -7.75 -9.77
C VAL A 11 -12.45 -7.27 -11.01
N LEU A 12 -13.06 -6.09 -10.91
CA LEU A 12 -13.84 -5.49 -11.99
C LEU A 12 -12.97 -4.68 -12.95
N GLY A 13 -11.95 -4.00 -12.43
CA GLY A 13 -11.06 -3.18 -13.24
C GLY A 13 -9.74 -2.92 -12.55
N VAL A 14 -8.73 -2.63 -13.34
CA VAL A 14 -7.38 -2.35 -12.89
C VAL A 14 -6.82 -1.10 -13.58
N GLY A 15 -5.97 -0.38 -12.87
CA GLY A 15 -5.30 0.81 -13.38
C GLY A 15 -3.94 1.01 -12.74
N MET A 16 -3.01 1.53 -13.50
CA MET A 16 -1.64 1.73 -13.03
C MET A 16 -0.98 2.90 -13.74
N THR A 17 -0.14 3.63 -13.02
CA THR A 17 0.80 4.59 -13.61
C THR A 17 1.98 3.86 -14.24
N LYS A 18 2.72 4.53 -15.12
CA LYS A 18 3.95 3.97 -15.69
C LYS A 18 5.02 3.80 -14.61
N PHE A 19 5.80 2.74 -14.70
CA PHE A 19 7.02 2.56 -13.89
C PHE A 19 8.12 3.47 -14.44
N ILE A 20 8.22 4.67 -13.90
CA ILE A 20 9.24 5.66 -14.25
C ILE A 20 9.94 6.15 -12.99
N LYS A 21 11.20 6.53 -13.11
CA LYS A 21 11.83 7.32 -12.05
C LYS A 21 11.21 8.72 -12.08
N PRO A 22 10.46 9.13 -11.05
CA PRO A 22 9.83 10.44 -11.05
C PRO A 22 10.91 11.52 -10.98
N ARG A 23 11.14 12.15 -12.10
CA ARG A 23 11.99 13.35 -12.21
C ARG A 23 11.07 14.54 -12.32
N GLY A 24 10.87 15.25 -11.22
CA GLY A 24 10.00 16.41 -11.21
C GLY A 24 8.94 16.36 -10.12
N LYS A 25 7.92 17.17 -10.26
CA LYS A 25 6.94 17.49 -9.21
C LYS A 25 5.63 16.69 -9.31
N VAL A 26 5.67 15.43 -9.75
CA VAL A 26 4.49 14.56 -9.69
C VAL A 26 4.20 14.25 -8.23
N ASP A 27 3.02 14.62 -7.76
CA ASP A 27 2.61 14.40 -6.39
C ASP A 27 1.85 13.08 -6.23
N TYR A 28 1.77 12.60 -4.98
CA TYR A 28 1.02 11.37 -4.67
C TYR A 28 -0.46 11.47 -5.08
N THR A 29 -1.03 12.67 -5.03
CA THR A 29 -2.40 12.93 -5.46
C THR A 29 -2.61 12.65 -6.94
N GLU A 30 -1.67 13.03 -7.79
CA GLU A 30 -1.70 12.77 -9.23
C GLU A 30 -1.52 11.27 -9.52
N LEU A 31 -0.57 10.63 -8.83
CA LEU A 31 -0.31 9.19 -8.98
C LEU A 31 -1.55 8.35 -8.62
N GLY A 32 -2.15 8.63 -7.47
CA GLY A 32 -3.35 7.93 -7.02
C GLY A 32 -4.55 8.20 -7.91
N PHE A 33 -4.74 9.44 -8.35
CA PHE A 33 -5.81 9.81 -9.26
C PHE A 33 -5.68 9.12 -10.63
N GLU A 34 -4.50 9.16 -11.25
CA GLU A 34 -4.26 8.50 -12.54
C GLU A 34 -4.55 7.00 -12.48
N ALA A 35 -4.04 6.32 -11.45
CA ALA A 35 -4.26 4.89 -11.28
C ALA A 35 -5.74 4.57 -11.07
N GLY A 36 -6.41 5.34 -10.21
CA GLY A 36 -7.81 5.13 -9.89
C GLY A 36 -8.77 5.42 -11.05
N ILE A 37 -8.56 6.50 -11.80
CA ILE A 37 -9.36 6.79 -13.01
C ILE A 37 -9.20 5.68 -14.04
N LYS A 38 -8.01 5.17 -14.26
CA LYS A 38 -7.78 4.04 -15.17
C LYS A 38 -8.53 2.78 -14.72
N ALA A 39 -8.56 2.51 -13.41
CA ALA A 39 -9.30 1.37 -12.88
C ALA A 39 -10.83 1.53 -13.08
N LEU A 40 -11.38 2.73 -12.83
CA LEU A 40 -12.81 3.01 -13.07
C LEU A 40 -13.18 2.87 -14.55
N LEU A 41 -12.33 3.38 -15.44
CA LEU A 41 -12.53 3.25 -16.89
C LEU A 41 -12.47 1.81 -17.38
N ASP A 42 -11.51 1.02 -16.86
CA ASP A 42 -11.37 -0.40 -17.18
C ASP A 42 -12.58 -1.21 -16.68
N ALA A 43 -13.05 -0.91 -15.47
CA ALA A 43 -14.26 -1.49 -14.89
C ALA A 43 -15.56 -1.06 -15.59
N GLN A 44 -15.54 0.06 -16.34
CA GLN A 44 -16.72 0.67 -16.95
C GLN A 44 -17.82 1.06 -15.93
N ILE A 45 -17.41 1.51 -14.74
CA ILE A 45 -18.31 1.98 -13.68
C ILE A 45 -18.04 3.44 -13.35
N ASN A 46 -19.01 4.09 -12.70
CA ASN A 46 -18.83 5.41 -12.14
C ASN A 46 -18.29 5.33 -10.70
N TYR A 47 -17.68 6.42 -10.24
CA TYR A 47 -17.22 6.46 -8.84
C TYR A 47 -18.36 6.42 -7.82
N ASP A 48 -19.58 6.83 -8.22
CA ASP A 48 -20.78 6.74 -7.39
C ASP A 48 -21.21 5.29 -7.09
N ASP A 49 -20.73 4.32 -7.86
CA ASP A 49 -20.97 2.89 -7.63
C ASP A 49 -20.01 2.32 -6.55
N VAL A 50 -18.98 3.07 -6.16
CA VAL A 50 -18.02 2.67 -5.13
C VAL A 50 -18.58 2.98 -3.75
N GLU A 51 -18.64 1.98 -2.88
CA GLU A 51 -19.22 2.11 -1.54
C GLU A 51 -18.18 2.28 -0.44
N GLN A 52 -16.96 1.82 -0.64
CA GLN A 52 -15.85 1.99 0.29
C GLN A 52 -14.52 2.18 -0.45
N GLY A 53 -13.61 2.95 0.15
CA GLY A 53 -12.29 3.22 -0.37
C GLY A 53 -11.18 2.75 0.57
N VAL A 54 -10.15 2.11 0.02
CA VAL A 54 -8.94 1.73 0.77
C VAL A 54 -7.74 2.40 0.13
N ALA A 55 -7.13 3.32 0.84
CA ALA A 55 -5.92 4.05 0.44
C ALA A 55 -4.68 3.41 1.06
N CYS A 56 -3.75 2.99 0.22
CA CYS A 56 -2.57 2.22 0.60
C CYS A 56 -1.31 3.04 0.37
N TYR A 57 -0.65 3.49 1.45
CA TYR A 57 0.59 4.26 1.38
C TYR A 57 1.36 4.18 2.70
N CYS A 58 2.67 4.44 2.66
CA CYS A 58 3.54 4.44 3.83
C CYS A 58 4.12 5.82 4.14
N TYR A 59 4.50 6.58 3.11
CA TYR A 59 5.24 7.84 3.23
C TYR A 59 4.35 9.04 2.94
N GLY A 60 3.31 9.21 3.73
CA GLY A 60 2.39 10.33 3.63
C GLY A 60 1.84 10.72 4.99
N ASP A 61 1.41 11.96 5.08
CA ASP A 61 0.71 12.46 6.27
C ASP A 61 -0.63 11.78 6.48
N SER A 62 -1.19 11.97 7.67
CA SER A 62 -2.55 11.50 7.98
C SER A 62 -3.53 11.97 6.91
N THR A 63 -4.45 11.10 6.52
CA THR A 63 -5.54 11.41 5.57
C THR A 63 -5.13 11.68 4.12
N CYS A 64 -3.92 11.28 3.71
CA CYS A 64 -3.54 11.31 2.30
C CYS A 64 -4.52 10.54 1.40
N GLY A 65 -5.13 9.48 1.93
CA GLY A 65 -6.16 8.73 1.23
C GLY A 65 -7.36 9.57 0.87
N GLN A 66 -7.90 10.34 1.81
CA GLN A 66 -9.00 11.27 1.54
C GLN A 66 -8.62 12.28 0.45
N ARG A 67 -7.38 12.78 0.49
CA ARG A 67 -6.90 13.73 -0.50
C ARG A 67 -6.85 13.15 -1.91
N VAL A 68 -6.57 11.86 -2.06
CA VAL A 68 -6.63 11.15 -3.34
C VAL A 68 -8.08 10.89 -3.74
N PHE A 69 -8.87 10.29 -2.85
CA PHE A 69 -10.23 9.86 -3.17
C PHE A 69 -11.18 11.01 -3.45
N TYR A 70 -11.03 12.17 -2.81
CA TYR A 70 -11.87 13.35 -3.06
C TYR A 70 -11.73 13.92 -4.47
N GLN A 71 -10.72 13.54 -5.21
CA GLN A 71 -10.57 13.92 -6.61
C GLN A 71 -11.53 13.15 -7.53
N PHE A 72 -11.97 11.95 -7.15
CA PHE A 72 -12.99 11.19 -7.88
C PHE A 72 -14.39 11.72 -7.61
N GLY A 73 -14.64 12.21 -6.41
CA GLY A 73 -15.90 12.77 -5.97
C GLY A 73 -16.04 12.74 -4.44
N MET A 74 -16.96 13.53 -3.91
CA MET A 74 -17.27 13.58 -2.48
C MET A 74 -18.55 12.78 -2.19
N THR A 75 -18.52 11.48 -2.40
CA THR A 75 -19.66 10.56 -2.29
C THR A 75 -19.98 10.12 -0.86
N ARG A 76 -19.23 10.61 0.13
CA ARG A 76 -19.36 10.29 1.56
C ARG A 76 -19.05 8.85 1.92
N ILE A 77 -18.38 8.11 1.07
CA ILE A 77 -17.95 6.74 1.37
C ILE A 77 -16.90 6.72 2.49
N PRO A 78 -16.86 5.66 3.31
CA PRO A 78 -15.73 5.45 4.22
C PRO A 78 -14.43 5.29 3.45
N ILE A 79 -13.36 5.97 3.90
CA ILE A 79 -12.02 5.85 3.33
C ILE A 79 -11.07 5.42 4.43
N TYR A 80 -10.43 4.27 4.25
CA TYR A 80 -9.47 3.69 5.18
C TYR A 80 -8.05 3.96 4.68
N ASN A 81 -7.23 4.57 5.54
CA ASN A 81 -5.80 4.74 5.27
C ASN A 81 -5.03 3.58 5.89
N VAL A 82 -4.31 2.83 5.07
CA VAL A 82 -3.64 1.59 5.48
C VAL A 82 -2.15 1.74 5.30
N ASN A 83 -1.41 1.34 6.32
CA ASN A 83 0.04 1.21 6.28
C ASN A 83 0.44 -0.15 6.86
N ASN A 84 1.06 -0.98 6.05
CA ASN A 84 1.69 -2.24 6.44
C ASN A 84 3.04 -2.38 5.73
N ASN A 85 3.80 -1.30 5.70
CA ASN A 85 5.09 -1.19 5.05
C ASN A 85 5.02 -1.71 3.58
N CYS A 86 5.96 -2.52 3.14
CA CYS A 86 6.02 -3.03 1.76
C CYS A 86 4.82 -3.90 1.36
N SER A 87 4.04 -4.42 2.31
CA SER A 87 2.83 -5.21 2.06
C SER A 87 1.53 -4.41 2.12
N THR A 88 1.61 -3.08 2.16
CA THR A 88 0.44 -2.20 2.29
C THR A 88 -0.61 -2.42 1.20
N GLY A 89 -0.19 -2.53 -0.07
CA GLY A 89 -1.10 -2.80 -1.18
C GLY A 89 -1.80 -4.15 -1.08
N SER A 90 -1.06 -5.20 -0.72
CA SER A 90 -1.63 -6.53 -0.48
C SER A 90 -2.63 -6.53 0.68
N THR A 91 -2.33 -5.76 1.74
CA THR A 91 -3.25 -5.57 2.88
C THR A 91 -4.53 -4.89 2.43
N GLY A 92 -4.43 -3.85 1.58
CA GLY A 92 -5.61 -3.18 1.03
C GLY A 92 -6.49 -4.11 0.21
N LEU A 93 -5.89 -4.93 -0.67
CA LEU A 93 -6.61 -5.94 -1.44
C LEU A 93 -7.29 -6.98 -0.54
N PHE A 94 -6.60 -7.43 0.51
CA PHE A 94 -7.16 -8.35 1.49
C PHE A 94 -8.36 -7.73 2.24
N MET A 95 -8.26 -6.45 2.63
CA MET A 95 -9.36 -5.72 3.26
C MET A 95 -10.55 -5.61 2.32
N GLY A 96 -10.34 -5.16 1.08
CA GLY A 96 -11.40 -5.05 0.06
C GLY A 96 -12.11 -6.39 -0.17
N ARG A 97 -11.35 -7.47 -0.33
CA ARG A 97 -11.90 -8.82 -0.43
C ARG A 97 -12.77 -9.19 0.78
N ASN A 98 -12.34 -8.85 1.99
CA ASN A 98 -13.10 -9.16 3.19
C ASN A 98 -14.38 -8.32 3.30
N MET A 99 -14.32 -7.03 2.93
CA MET A 99 -15.51 -6.17 2.88
C MET A 99 -16.58 -6.74 1.96
N ILE A 100 -16.21 -7.15 0.74
CA ILE A 100 -17.11 -7.82 -0.20
C ILE A 100 -17.56 -9.18 0.35
N GLY A 101 -16.61 -10.02 0.73
CA GLY A 101 -16.88 -11.40 1.16
C GLY A 101 -17.83 -11.51 2.36
N HIS A 102 -17.86 -10.51 3.23
CA HIS A 102 -18.73 -10.45 4.39
C HIS A 102 -19.97 -9.56 4.19
N GLY A 103 -20.22 -9.07 2.97
CA GLY A 103 -21.37 -8.25 2.64
C GLY A 103 -21.39 -6.88 3.31
N GLN A 104 -20.22 -6.30 3.55
CA GLN A 104 -20.09 -4.93 4.07
C GLN A 104 -20.16 -3.88 2.96
N ALA A 105 -19.88 -4.28 1.73
CA ALA A 105 -19.98 -3.48 0.52
C ALA A 105 -20.09 -4.40 -0.69
N ASP A 106 -20.70 -3.91 -1.76
CA ASP A 106 -20.78 -4.59 -3.05
C ASP A 106 -19.68 -4.14 -4.01
N CYS A 107 -19.15 -2.93 -3.83
CA CYS A 107 -18.06 -2.39 -4.62
C CYS A 107 -17.04 -1.64 -3.73
N VAL A 108 -15.78 -2.05 -3.80
CA VAL A 108 -14.68 -1.45 -3.03
C VAL A 108 -13.56 -1.04 -3.98
N MET A 109 -13.10 0.21 -3.86
CA MET A 109 -11.96 0.71 -4.59
C MET A 109 -10.71 0.69 -3.72
N VAL A 110 -9.66 0.01 -4.18
CA VAL A 110 -8.36 -0.03 -3.50
C VAL A 110 -7.35 0.73 -4.35
N VAL A 111 -6.76 1.79 -3.81
CA VAL A 111 -5.77 2.62 -4.50
C VAL A 111 -4.47 2.66 -3.70
N GLY A 112 -3.38 2.19 -4.33
CA GLY A 112 -2.03 2.33 -3.80
C GLY A 112 -1.30 3.50 -4.46
N PHE A 113 -0.62 4.29 -3.67
CA PHE A 113 0.21 5.39 -4.15
C PHE A 113 1.38 5.61 -3.20
N GLU A 114 2.50 6.07 -3.73
CA GLU A 114 3.66 6.37 -2.90
C GLU A 114 4.51 7.47 -3.54
N LYS A 115 4.81 8.50 -2.77
CA LYS A 115 5.82 9.49 -3.13
C LYS A 115 6.96 9.44 -2.13
N MET A 116 7.99 8.73 -2.51
CA MET A 116 9.19 8.60 -1.69
C MET A 116 10.10 9.82 -1.83
N PHE A 117 10.89 10.11 -0.81
CA PHE A 117 11.99 11.05 -0.92
C PHE A 117 13.03 10.59 -1.95
N ALA A 118 13.78 11.55 -2.48
CA ALA A 118 14.96 11.23 -3.28
C ALA A 118 15.96 10.41 -2.46
N GLY A 119 16.42 9.29 -3.01
CA GLY A 119 17.33 8.37 -2.33
C GLY A 119 16.64 7.06 -1.95
N SER A 120 17.21 6.36 -0.99
CA SER A 120 16.73 5.10 -0.47
C SER A 120 15.65 5.28 0.60
N LEU A 121 15.03 4.18 0.97
CA LEU A 121 14.13 4.06 2.12
C LEU A 121 14.80 4.64 3.38
N GLN A 122 14.20 5.68 3.93
CA GLN A 122 14.71 6.35 5.13
C GLN A 122 13.72 6.22 6.28
N THR A 123 14.22 6.17 7.49
CA THR A 123 13.43 6.26 8.71
C THR A 123 13.14 7.73 9.01
N PHE A 124 11.87 8.11 9.07
CA PHE A 124 11.45 9.49 9.37
C PHE A 124 11.53 9.82 10.86
N PHE A 125 11.21 8.85 11.70
CA PHE A 125 11.15 9.05 13.14
C PHE A 125 12.46 8.61 13.78
N GLN A 126 13.16 9.55 14.44
CA GLN A 126 14.42 9.31 15.12
C GLN A 126 14.27 9.27 16.65
N ASP A 127 13.10 9.60 17.15
CA ASP A 127 12.78 9.77 18.57
C ASP A 127 12.01 8.56 19.17
N ARG A 128 11.88 7.51 18.41
CA ARG A 128 11.13 6.30 18.80
C ARG A 128 11.74 5.03 18.25
N GLU A 129 11.37 3.90 18.85
CA GLU A 129 11.88 2.60 18.45
C GLU A 129 11.50 2.27 17.01
N ASN A 130 12.49 1.77 16.25
CA ASN A 130 12.24 1.30 14.88
C ASN A 130 11.65 -0.12 14.93
N PRO A 131 10.56 -0.39 14.19
CA PRO A 131 9.93 -1.72 14.17
C PRO A 131 10.87 -2.88 13.77
N THR A 132 11.90 -2.61 12.98
CA THR A 132 12.92 -3.59 12.59
C THR A 132 14.19 -3.51 13.45
N GLY A 133 14.18 -2.72 14.51
CA GLY A 133 15.37 -2.44 15.33
C GLY A 133 16.05 -3.69 15.89
N THR A 134 15.27 -4.63 16.41
CA THR A 134 15.80 -5.91 16.92
C THR A 134 16.49 -6.73 15.83
N SER A 135 15.86 -6.89 14.67
CA SER A 135 16.44 -7.61 13.53
C SER A 135 17.70 -6.93 13.01
N THR A 136 17.69 -5.61 12.94
CA THR A 136 18.85 -4.82 12.53
C THR A 136 20.01 -4.97 13.51
N LYS A 137 19.73 -4.95 14.82
CA LYS A 137 20.76 -5.18 15.85
C LYS A 137 21.39 -6.57 15.73
N ILE A 138 20.58 -7.62 15.63
CA ILE A 138 21.06 -9.00 15.47
C ILE A 138 21.90 -9.13 14.19
N MET A 139 21.45 -8.53 13.09
CA MET A 139 22.22 -8.53 11.83
C MET A 139 23.57 -7.85 12.02
N GLY A 140 23.62 -6.68 12.65
CA GLY A 140 24.87 -5.97 12.93
C GLY A 140 25.84 -6.77 13.78
N GLU A 141 25.35 -7.45 14.81
CA GLU A 141 26.16 -8.30 15.71
C GLU A 141 26.68 -9.58 15.05
N THR A 142 25.93 -10.16 14.10
CA THR A 142 26.24 -11.47 13.50
C THR A 142 26.91 -11.36 12.12
N ARG A 143 26.53 -10.37 11.32
CA ARG A 143 26.97 -10.25 9.91
C ARG A 143 27.60 -8.90 9.58
N GLY A 144 27.50 -7.91 10.49
CA GLY A 144 27.91 -6.53 10.23
C GLY A 144 26.95 -5.78 9.30
N PHE A 145 27.33 -4.57 8.95
CA PHE A 145 26.60 -3.71 8.04
C PHE A 145 27.37 -3.48 6.75
N SER A 146 26.64 -3.22 5.66
CA SER A 146 27.15 -2.79 4.38
C SER A 146 26.48 -1.47 3.95
N GLU A 147 26.86 -0.93 2.81
CA GLU A 147 26.23 0.27 2.23
C GLU A 147 24.88 -0.02 1.53
N ALA A 148 24.50 -1.30 1.43
CA ALA A 148 23.22 -1.68 0.81
C ALA A 148 22.03 -1.22 1.65
N PRO A 149 20.84 -1.00 1.04
CA PRO A 149 19.61 -0.69 1.78
C PRO A 149 19.29 -1.76 2.83
N GLY A 150 18.78 -1.33 3.99
CA GLY A 150 18.56 -2.21 5.16
C GLY A 150 17.74 -3.48 4.87
N ALA A 151 16.64 -3.36 4.13
CA ALA A 151 15.82 -4.52 3.75
C ALA A 151 16.61 -5.51 2.87
N ALA A 152 17.40 -5.02 1.91
CA ALA A 152 18.24 -5.87 1.07
C ALA A 152 19.28 -6.61 1.90
N GLN A 153 19.86 -5.96 2.91
CA GLN A 153 20.80 -6.63 3.83
C GLN A 153 20.12 -7.71 4.65
N LEU A 154 18.94 -7.44 5.23
CA LEU A 154 18.21 -8.42 6.04
C LEU A 154 17.86 -9.67 5.23
N PHE A 155 17.27 -9.52 4.07
CA PHE A 155 16.89 -10.65 3.20
C PHE A 155 18.10 -11.35 2.60
N GLY A 156 19.13 -10.61 2.18
CA GLY A 156 20.36 -11.16 1.65
C GLY A 156 21.10 -12.01 2.70
N ASN A 157 21.18 -11.54 3.95
CA ASN A 157 21.78 -12.28 5.04
C ASN A 157 20.98 -13.53 5.44
N ALA A 158 19.64 -13.46 5.41
CA ALA A 158 18.80 -14.64 5.62
C ALA A 158 19.02 -15.71 4.55
N GLY A 159 19.08 -15.29 3.28
CA GLY A 159 19.40 -16.21 2.17
C GLY A 159 20.79 -16.81 2.28
N ARG A 160 21.78 -16.03 2.67
CA ARG A 160 23.14 -16.50 2.91
C ARG A 160 23.20 -17.52 4.05
N GLU A 161 22.53 -17.25 5.16
CA GLU A 161 22.47 -18.23 6.27
C GLU A 161 21.85 -19.55 5.85
N TYR A 162 20.81 -19.52 5.00
CA TYR A 162 20.20 -20.73 4.46
C TYR A 162 21.16 -21.56 3.59
N ILE A 163 22.02 -20.90 2.81
CA ILE A 163 23.00 -21.57 1.95
C ILE A 163 24.15 -22.18 2.78
N GLU A 164 24.50 -21.51 3.89
CA GLU A 164 25.63 -21.94 4.76
C GLU A 164 25.25 -23.09 5.70
N LYS A 165 23.97 -23.40 5.88
CA LYS A 165 23.42 -24.54 6.65
C LYS A 165 23.14 -25.77 5.80
#